data_f560c1d697d19effbcd7b2eb02ba8880
#
_entry.id   f560c1d697d19effbcd7b2eb02ba8880
#
_cell.length_a   1.000
_cell.length_b   1.000
_cell.length_c   1.000
_cell.angle_alpha   90.00
_cell.angle_beta   90.00
_cell.angle_gamma   90.00
#
_symmetry.space_group_name_H-M   'P 1'
#
loop_
_entity.id
_entity.type
_entity.pdbx_description
1 polymer ?
#
loop_
_entity_poly.entity_id
_entity_poly.type
_entity_poly.pdbx_seq_one_letter_code
_entity_poly.pdbx_strand_id
1 'polypeptide(L)'
;MALVLDQDDTYSWPCSIELPIDDGKYQKHSFKCVFKRLKQSRIKELLDLVAKGDVSDQEVCNEVLAGWSGIEDKDGNEVRFNKTTFKQLIEVPLIATEIGTAYFKSITGAKTKN
;
A
#
# COMPACT_ATOMS: atom_id res chain seq x y z
N MET A 1 24.87 -10.99 6.48
CA MET A 1 23.93 -10.68 7.59
C MET A 1 23.10 -11.92 7.89
N ALA A 2 22.98 -12.30 9.14
CA ALA A 2 22.18 -13.47 9.51
C ALA A 2 20.68 -13.16 9.41
N LEU A 3 19.89 -14.15 9.03
CA LEU A 3 18.43 -14.05 9.08
C LEU A 3 17.98 -14.23 10.54
N VAL A 4 17.22 -13.28 11.02
CA VAL A 4 16.61 -13.35 12.35
C VAL A 4 15.20 -13.93 12.20
N LEU A 5 14.90 -14.99 12.96
CA LEU A 5 13.60 -15.65 12.87
C LEU A 5 12.45 -14.70 13.24
N ASP A 6 12.63 -13.93 14.31
CA ASP A 6 11.60 -13.00 14.77
C ASP A 6 11.78 -11.66 14.04
N GLN A 7 10.98 -11.46 13.01
CA GLN A 7 10.98 -10.22 12.25
C GLN A 7 10.12 -9.17 12.94
N ASP A 8 10.40 -7.89 12.67
CA ASP A 8 9.53 -6.80 13.12
C ASP A 8 8.12 -6.99 12.55
N ASP A 9 7.11 -6.54 13.27
CA ASP A 9 5.72 -6.68 12.87
C ASP A 9 5.37 -5.89 11.61
N THR A 10 6.15 -4.87 11.33
CA THR A 10 5.91 -3.97 10.19
C THR A 10 7.20 -3.66 9.45
N TYR A 11 7.07 -3.13 8.25
CA TYR A 11 8.20 -2.62 7.48
C TYR A 11 7.73 -1.47 6.60
N SER A 12 8.64 -0.53 6.33
CA SER A 12 8.37 0.59 5.42
C SER A 12 8.67 0.20 3.98
N TRP A 13 7.81 0.62 3.08
CA TRP A 13 7.95 0.31 1.66
C TRP A 13 7.53 1.50 0.81
N PRO A 14 8.31 1.88 -0.21
CA PRO A 14 7.93 2.99 -1.07
C PRO A 14 6.71 2.64 -1.93
N CYS A 15 5.85 3.62 -2.12
CA CYS A 15 4.70 3.51 -3.00
C CYS A 15 4.64 4.73 -3.90
N SER A 16 4.32 4.51 -5.18
CA SER A 16 4.15 5.58 -6.15
C SER A 16 2.80 5.42 -6.82
N ILE A 17 2.17 6.54 -7.11
CA ILE A 17 0.91 6.56 -7.81
C ILE A 17 0.89 7.71 -8.82
N GLU A 18 0.29 7.47 -9.98
CA GLU A 18 0.08 8.51 -10.96
C GLU A 18 -1.40 8.89 -10.96
N LEU A 19 -1.66 10.16 -10.68
CA LEU A 19 -3.01 10.70 -10.66
C LEU A 19 -3.23 11.63 -11.84
N PRO A 20 -4.41 11.60 -12.45
CA PRO A 20 -4.70 12.49 -13.58
C PRO A 20 -4.74 13.95 -13.14
N ILE A 21 -4.18 14.79 -13.99
CA ILE A 21 -4.24 16.24 -13.88
C ILE A 21 -4.80 16.80 -15.20
N ASP A 22 -4.79 18.11 -15.36
CA ASP A 22 -5.36 18.76 -16.55
C ASP A 22 -4.67 18.31 -17.84
N ASP A 23 -5.40 18.45 -18.94
CA ASP A 23 -4.91 18.23 -20.31
C ASP A 23 -4.50 16.79 -20.61
N GLY A 24 -5.14 15.82 -19.97
CA GLY A 24 -4.86 14.42 -20.23
C GLY A 24 -3.53 13.94 -19.73
N LYS A 25 -2.94 14.67 -18.78
CA LYS A 25 -1.64 14.34 -18.20
C LYS A 25 -1.83 13.65 -16.87
N TYR A 26 -0.72 13.04 -16.39
CA TYR A 26 -0.65 12.42 -15.07
C TYR A 26 0.50 13.03 -14.29
N GLN A 27 0.31 13.08 -12.98
CA GLN A 27 1.37 13.50 -12.07
C GLN A 27 1.70 12.37 -11.13
N LYS A 28 2.99 12.06 -11.02
CA LYS A 28 3.49 11.01 -10.13
C LYS A 28 3.64 11.54 -8.71
N HIS A 29 3.13 10.79 -7.76
CA HIS A 29 3.27 11.07 -6.33
C HIS A 29 3.92 9.88 -5.66
N SER A 30 4.80 10.15 -4.70
CA SER A 30 5.50 9.10 -3.95
C SER A 30 5.31 9.32 -2.47
N PHE A 31 5.12 8.24 -1.74
CA PHE A 31 5.02 8.25 -0.29
C PHE A 31 5.50 6.90 0.24
N LYS A 32 5.62 6.78 1.54
CA LYS A 32 6.00 5.51 2.15
C LYS A 32 4.82 4.91 2.87
N CYS A 33 4.62 3.61 2.65
CA CYS A 33 3.66 2.83 3.41
C CYS A 33 4.39 2.09 4.52
N VAL A 34 3.71 1.89 5.63
CA VAL A 34 4.15 0.96 6.67
C VAL A 34 3.23 -0.24 6.59
N PHE A 35 3.77 -1.36 6.15
CA PHE A 35 3.02 -2.60 5.93
C PHE A 35 3.18 -3.56 7.07
N LYS A 36 2.13 -4.35 7.31
CA LYS A 36 2.16 -5.44 8.29
C LYS A 36 2.78 -6.69 7.68
N ARG A 37 3.60 -7.39 8.46
CA ARG A 37 4.12 -8.70 8.06
C ARG A 37 3.08 -9.75 8.38
N LEU A 38 2.44 -10.28 7.35
CA LEU A 38 1.48 -11.36 7.50
C LEU A 38 2.19 -12.72 7.37
N LYS A 39 1.58 -13.74 7.94
CA LYS A 39 2.07 -15.10 7.78
C LYS A 39 1.86 -15.57 6.35
N GLN A 40 2.72 -16.47 5.88
CA GLN A 40 2.65 -17.00 4.52
C GLN A 40 1.27 -17.60 4.22
N SER A 41 0.66 -18.30 5.17
CA SER A 41 -0.66 -18.87 4.99
C SER A 41 -1.73 -17.81 4.71
N ARG A 42 -1.64 -16.64 5.40
CA ARG A 42 -2.60 -15.55 5.17
C ARG A 42 -2.34 -14.86 3.84
N ILE A 43 -1.09 -14.70 3.46
CA ILE A 43 -0.73 -14.12 2.15
C ILE A 43 -1.32 -14.99 1.03
N LYS A 44 -1.20 -16.29 1.12
CA LYS A 44 -1.79 -17.21 0.14
C LYS A 44 -3.30 -17.06 0.05
N GLU A 45 -3.97 -16.99 1.20
CA GLU A 45 -5.42 -16.77 1.23
C GLU A 45 -5.81 -15.44 0.55
N LEU A 46 -5.08 -14.36 0.87
CA LEU A 46 -5.36 -13.06 0.27
C LEU A 46 -5.18 -13.07 -1.24
N LEU A 47 -4.11 -13.69 -1.73
CA LEU A 47 -3.88 -13.80 -3.16
C LEU A 47 -5.00 -14.56 -3.85
N ASP A 48 -5.49 -15.64 -3.25
CA ASP A 48 -6.63 -16.38 -3.79
C ASP A 48 -7.90 -15.53 -3.79
N LEU A 49 -8.17 -14.81 -2.71
CA LEU A 49 -9.35 -13.96 -2.61
C LEU A 49 -9.32 -12.84 -3.65
N VAL A 50 -8.15 -12.24 -3.85
CA VAL A 50 -7.97 -11.20 -4.87
C VAL A 50 -8.20 -11.79 -6.27
N ALA A 51 -7.63 -12.95 -6.54
CA ALA A 51 -7.77 -13.60 -7.84
C ALA A 51 -9.22 -13.95 -8.18
N LYS A 52 -10.00 -14.29 -7.16
CA LYS A 52 -11.43 -14.63 -7.33
C LYS A 52 -12.35 -13.42 -7.31
N GLY A 53 -11.82 -12.25 -6.99
CA GLY A 53 -12.63 -11.04 -6.84
C GLY A 53 -13.46 -11.02 -5.57
N ASP A 54 -13.10 -11.82 -4.57
CA ASP A 54 -13.86 -11.95 -3.32
C ASP A 54 -13.41 -10.94 -2.25
N VAL A 55 -12.37 -10.17 -2.52
CA VAL A 55 -11.90 -9.12 -1.62
C VAL A 55 -11.55 -7.90 -2.47
N SER A 56 -11.91 -6.71 -1.98
CA SER A 56 -11.61 -5.46 -2.67
C SER A 56 -10.22 -4.95 -2.33
N ASP A 57 -9.71 -4.04 -3.17
CA ASP A 57 -8.44 -3.37 -2.90
C ASP A 57 -8.48 -2.63 -1.57
N GLN A 58 -9.62 -2.02 -1.24
CA GLN A 58 -9.78 -1.31 0.04
C GLN A 58 -9.71 -2.26 1.22
N GLU A 59 -10.28 -3.45 1.09
CA GLU A 59 -10.21 -4.47 2.13
C GLU A 59 -8.79 -4.98 2.33
N VAL A 60 -8.04 -5.15 1.23
CA VAL A 60 -6.62 -5.51 1.32
C VAL A 60 -5.85 -4.43 2.08
N CYS A 61 -6.04 -3.16 1.72
CA CYS A 61 -5.38 -2.05 2.40
C CYS A 61 -5.70 -2.03 3.89
N ASN A 62 -6.96 -2.29 4.24
CA ASN A 62 -7.38 -2.31 5.63
C ASN A 62 -6.64 -3.38 6.43
N GLU A 63 -6.30 -4.49 5.80
CA GLU A 63 -5.58 -5.58 6.48
C GLU A 63 -4.09 -5.33 6.56
N VAL A 64 -3.48 -4.79 5.51
CA VAL A 64 -2.02 -4.77 5.39
C VAL A 64 -1.36 -3.44 5.75
N LEU A 65 -2.11 -2.35 5.77
CA LEU A 65 -1.53 -1.02 6.01
C LEU A 65 -1.59 -0.68 7.50
N ALA A 66 -0.42 -0.39 8.07
CA ALA A 66 -0.29 -0.01 9.48
C ALA A 66 0.02 1.48 9.66
N GLY A 67 0.42 2.16 8.60
CA GLY A 67 0.78 3.56 8.67
C GLY A 67 1.32 4.07 7.35
N TRP A 68 1.70 5.33 7.33
CA TRP A 68 2.35 5.94 6.18
C TRP A 68 3.16 7.16 6.61
N SER A 69 3.96 7.68 5.66
CA SER A 69 4.60 8.98 5.78
C SER A 69 4.70 9.59 4.39
N GLY A 70 4.85 10.91 4.33
CA GLY A 70 4.98 11.61 3.06
C GLY A 70 3.66 11.94 2.40
N ILE A 71 2.56 11.93 3.14
CA ILE A 71 1.25 12.37 2.64
C ILE A 71 0.91 13.71 3.30
N GLU A 72 0.55 14.67 2.48
CA GLU A 72 0.26 16.04 2.93
C GLU A 72 -1.10 16.48 2.44
N ASP A 73 -1.68 17.44 3.18
CA ASP A 73 -2.88 18.11 2.72
C ASP A 73 -2.50 19.27 1.77
N LYS A 74 -3.50 19.97 1.25
CA LYS A 74 -3.27 21.05 0.29
C LYS A 74 -2.48 22.23 0.87
N ASP A 75 -2.42 22.35 2.19
CA ASP A 75 -1.69 23.40 2.88
C ASP A 75 -0.26 22.99 3.25
N GLY A 76 0.15 21.78 2.82
CA GLY A 76 1.47 21.27 3.09
C GLY A 76 1.65 20.63 4.46
N ASN A 77 0.56 20.47 5.21
CA ASN A 77 0.61 19.83 6.52
C ASN A 77 0.60 18.32 6.39
N GLU A 78 1.42 17.66 7.18
CA GLU A 78 1.46 16.20 7.18
C GLU A 78 0.12 15.62 7.63
N VAL A 79 -0.38 14.67 6.86
CA VAL A 79 -1.59 13.92 7.18
C VAL A 79 -1.18 12.66 7.92
N ARG A 80 -1.51 12.58 9.21
CA ARG A 80 -1.17 11.43 10.02
C ARG A 80 -2.11 10.27 9.76
N PHE A 81 -1.57 9.08 9.86
CA PHE A 81 -2.36 7.86 9.73
C PHE A 81 -3.26 7.67 10.95
N ASN A 82 -4.55 7.60 10.71
CA ASN A 82 -5.55 7.21 11.70
C ASN A 82 -6.76 6.66 10.95
N LYS A 83 -7.75 6.19 11.69
CA LYS A 83 -8.94 5.57 11.09
C LYS A 83 -9.67 6.49 10.12
N THR A 84 -9.77 7.77 10.45
CA THR A 84 -10.46 8.76 9.62
C THR A 84 -9.67 9.05 8.34
N THR A 85 -8.38 9.37 8.48
CA THR A 85 -7.54 9.70 7.32
C THR A 85 -7.30 8.49 6.43
N PHE A 86 -7.24 7.29 7.01
CA PHE A 86 -7.15 6.06 6.23
C PHE A 86 -8.36 5.92 5.30
N LYS A 87 -9.57 6.09 5.84
CA LYS A 87 -10.79 6.01 5.04
C LYS A 87 -10.83 7.07 3.94
N GLN A 88 -10.37 8.28 4.25
CA GLN A 88 -10.29 9.35 3.26
C GLN A 88 -9.33 9.01 2.13
N LEU A 89 -8.17 8.47 2.46
CA LEU A 89 -7.16 8.16 1.44
C LEU A 89 -7.61 7.05 0.50
N ILE A 90 -8.16 5.96 1.02
CA ILE A 90 -8.56 4.84 0.17
C ILE A 90 -9.78 5.12 -0.70
N GLU A 91 -10.47 6.22 -0.45
CA GLU A 91 -11.56 6.68 -1.33
C GLU A 91 -11.04 7.45 -2.55
N VAL A 92 -9.78 7.86 -2.54
CA VAL A 92 -9.19 8.50 -3.72
C VAL A 92 -8.99 7.42 -4.78
N PRO A 93 -9.53 7.61 -5.99
CA PRO A 93 -9.41 6.59 -7.05
C PRO A 93 -7.97 6.17 -7.29
N LEU A 94 -7.76 4.88 -7.51
CA LEU A 94 -6.48 4.22 -7.78
C LEU A 94 -5.56 4.03 -6.58
N ILE A 95 -5.72 4.79 -5.50
CA ILE A 95 -4.78 4.70 -4.37
C ILE A 95 -4.82 3.32 -3.71
N ALA A 96 -6.00 2.80 -3.42
CA ALA A 96 -6.10 1.48 -2.79
C ALA A 96 -5.48 0.39 -3.68
N THR A 97 -5.72 0.44 -4.99
CA THR A 97 -5.14 -0.50 -5.94
C THR A 97 -3.62 -0.42 -5.95
N GLU A 98 -3.06 0.79 -5.96
CA GLU A 98 -1.61 0.98 -5.98
C GLU A 98 -0.95 0.53 -4.68
N ILE A 99 -1.58 0.81 -3.55
CA ILE A 99 -1.07 0.35 -2.25
C ILE A 99 -1.07 -1.19 -2.20
N GLY A 100 -2.17 -1.82 -2.60
CA GLY A 100 -2.26 -3.28 -2.65
C GLY A 100 -1.22 -3.89 -3.57
N THR A 101 -1.03 -3.31 -4.76
CA THR A 101 -0.03 -3.75 -5.70
C THR A 101 1.38 -3.64 -5.11
N ALA A 102 1.68 -2.52 -4.46
CA ALA A 102 2.97 -2.32 -3.81
C ALA A 102 3.21 -3.37 -2.71
N TYR A 103 2.17 -3.67 -1.94
CA TYR A 103 2.27 -4.69 -0.89
C TYR A 103 2.64 -6.05 -1.48
N PHE A 104 1.88 -6.52 -2.46
CA PHE A 104 2.13 -7.85 -3.04
C PHE A 104 3.49 -7.92 -3.74
N LYS A 105 3.91 -6.86 -4.39
CA LYS A 105 5.26 -6.80 -4.96
C LYS A 105 6.34 -6.94 -3.87
N SER A 106 6.13 -6.31 -2.73
CA SER A 106 7.11 -6.34 -1.64
C SER A 106 7.29 -7.75 -1.06
N ILE A 107 6.22 -8.54 -1.02
CA ILE A 107 6.26 -9.88 -0.38
C ILE A 107 6.50 -11.00 -1.36
N THR A 108 6.22 -10.80 -2.64
CA THR A 108 6.46 -11.85 -3.65
C THR A 108 7.86 -11.75 -4.24
N GLY A 109 8.58 -10.68 -3.95
CA GLY A 109 9.90 -10.45 -4.52
C GLY A 109 9.85 -10.23 -6.02
N ALA A 110 8.70 -9.83 -6.56
CA ALA A 110 8.55 -9.56 -7.98
C ALA A 110 9.33 -8.30 -8.32
N LYS A 111 10.57 -8.48 -8.73
CA LYS A 111 11.41 -7.37 -9.16
C LYS A 111 11.05 -7.00 -10.59
N THR A 112 11.01 -5.71 -10.85
CA THR A 112 10.85 -5.25 -12.22
C THR A 112 12.05 -5.70 -13.01
N LYS A 113 11.82 -6.44 -14.07
CA LYS A 113 12.90 -6.77 -15.01
C LYS A 113 13.07 -5.60 -15.95
N ASN A 114 14.27 -5.20 -16.08
CA ASN A 114 14.63 -4.16 -17.02
C ASN A 114 14.83 -4.75 -18.40
#